data_bd5d1f10be35eab988f4d4d0039eb6bb
#
_entry.id   bd5d1f10be35eab988f4d4d0039eb6bb
#
_cell.length_a   1.000
_cell.length_b   1.000
_cell.length_c   1.000
_cell.angle_alpha   90.00
_cell.angle_beta   90.00
_cell.angle_gamma   90.00
#
_symmetry.space_group_name_H-M   'P 1'
#
loop_
_entity.id
_entity.type
_entity.pdbx_description
1 polymer ?
#
loop_
_entity_poly.entity_id
_entity_poly.type
_entity_poly.pdbx_seq_one_letter_code
_entity_poly.pdbx_strand_id
1 'polypeptide(L)'
;PLGEAATAQVREAFFRLTDYKPEDAAHVPSAELDLGGGRTLHVPKSLKGVAVFSFKRLCGENRGAADYLAIAQAYHTVIVVGIPLLGPECRNEAIRFTKLIDALYEH
;
A
#
# COMPACT_ATOMS: atom_id res chain seq x y z
N PRO A 1 -0.06 3.21 22.66
CA PRO A 1 0.77 2.30 21.85
C PRO A 1 1.06 2.87 20.48
N LEU A 2 2.17 2.47 19.94
CA LEU A 2 2.59 2.93 18.61
C LEU A 2 1.56 2.60 17.53
N GLY A 3 0.89 1.46 17.66
CA GLY A 3 -0.11 1.04 16.69
C GLY A 3 -1.30 1.98 16.59
N GLU A 4 -1.77 2.51 17.71
CA GLU A 4 -2.89 3.46 17.71
C GLU A 4 -2.49 4.79 17.08
N ALA A 5 -1.29 5.30 17.42
CA ALA A 5 -0.79 6.54 16.84
C ALA A 5 -0.60 6.40 15.33
N ALA A 6 -0.03 5.29 14.89
CA ALA A 6 0.18 5.03 13.47
C ALA A 6 -1.16 4.94 12.73
N THR A 7 -2.15 4.27 13.31
CA THR A 7 -3.48 4.16 12.71
C THR A 7 -4.14 5.54 12.57
N ALA A 8 -4.02 6.38 13.59
CA ALA A 8 -4.57 7.73 13.55
C ALA A 8 -3.89 8.57 12.45
N GLN A 9 -2.57 8.45 12.31
CA GLN A 9 -1.82 9.17 11.27
C GLN A 9 -2.25 8.74 9.87
N VAL A 10 -2.45 7.45 9.66
CA VAL A 10 -2.92 6.92 8.36
C VAL A 10 -4.30 7.45 8.03
N ARG A 11 -5.23 7.43 8.98
CA ARG A 11 -6.58 7.99 8.78
C ARG A 11 -6.51 9.46 8.39
N GLU A 12 -5.72 10.23 9.11
CA GLU A 12 -5.59 11.65 8.86
C GLU A 12 -5.01 11.93 7.47
N ALA A 13 -3.95 11.20 7.09
CA ALA A 13 -3.37 11.33 5.77
C ALA A 13 -4.36 10.96 4.68
N PHE A 14 -5.09 9.86 4.87
CA PHE A 14 -6.09 9.41 3.90
C PHE A 14 -7.22 10.42 3.77
N PHE A 15 -7.67 11.00 4.88
CA PHE A 15 -8.69 12.06 4.86
C PHE A 15 -8.22 13.27 4.03
N ARG A 16 -7.00 13.73 4.28
CA ARG A 16 -6.47 14.88 3.54
C ARG A 16 -6.38 14.63 2.04
N LEU A 17 -5.98 13.43 1.67
CA LEU A 17 -5.74 13.10 0.26
C LEU A 17 -7.02 12.79 -0.50
N THR A 18 -8.07 12.35 0.19
CA THR A 18 -9.31 11.90 -0.45
C THR A 18 -10.54 12.71 -0.09
N ASP A 19 -10.40 13.67 0.82
CA ASP A 19 -11.52 14.45 1.35
C ASP A 19 -12.54 13.57 2.09
N TYR A 20 -12.08 12.44 2.56
CA TYR A 20 -12.86 11.45 3.25
C TYR A 20 -12.95 11.82 4.75
N LYS A 21 -14.12 11.70 5.35
CA LYS A 21 -14.32 12.11 6.75
C LYS A 21 -14.10 10.93 7.71
N PRO A 22 -13.51 11.16 8.89
CA PRO A 22 -13.28 10.09 9.85
C PRO A 22 -14.53 9.31 10.25
N GLU A 23 -15.69 9.95 10.30
CA GLU A 23 -16.95 9.28 10.62
C GLU A 23 -17.41 8.31 9.54
N ASP A 24 -16.86 8.41 8.34
CA ASP A 24 -17.18 7.51 7.24
C ASP A 24 -16.20 6.32 7.15
N ALA A 25 -15.39 6.10 8.19
CA ALA A 25 -14.32 5.10 8.20
C ALA A 25 -14.78 3.69 7.79
N ALA A 26 -16.01 3.33 8.17
CA ALA A 26 -16.56 2.01 7.85
C ALA A 26 -16.94 1.87 6.38
N HIS A 27 -16.96 2.97 5.63
CA HIS A 27 -17.45 3.00 4.26
C HIS A 27 -16.36 3.23 3.22
N VAL A 28 -15.08 3.23 3.62
CA VAL A 28 -13.99 3.34 2.65
C VAL A 28 -13.98 2.07 1.80
N PRO A 29 -14.10 2.20 0.48
CA PRO A 29 -14.15 1.02 -0.37
C PRO A 29 -12.83 0.29 -0.43
N SER A 30 -12.91 -1.01 -0.61
CA SER A 30 -11.79 -1.84 -1.01
C SER A 30 -11.86 -2.07 -2.52
N ALA A 31 -10.80 -2.58 -3.09
CA ALA A 31 -10.75 -2.88 -4.52
C ALA A 31 -9.91 -4.13 -4.76
N GLU A 32 -10.10 -4.71 -5.94
CA GLU A 32 -9.24 -5.76 -6.45
C GLU A 32 -8.48 -5.20 -7.64
N LEU A 33 -7.16 -5.14 -7.52
CA LEU A 33 -6.31 -4.66 -8.59
C LEU A 33 -5.88 -5.83 -9.47
N ASP A 34 -6.13 -5.72 -10.77
CA ASP A 34 -5.69 -6.72 -11.74
C ASP A 34 -4.19 -6.57 -11.98
N LEU A 35 -3.44 -7.61 -11.67
CA LEU A 35 -1.99 -7.65 -11.88
C LEU A 35 -1.61 -8.29 -13.21
N GLY A 36 -2.60 -8.78 -13.97
CA GLY A 36 -2.36 -9.52 -15.21
C GLY A 36 -2.19 -11.01 -14.97
N GLY A 37 -2.32 -11.81 -16.03
CA GLY A 37 -2.15 -13.26 -15.94
C GLY A 37 -3.14 -13.97 -15.03
N GLY A 38 -4.31 -13.39 -14.80
CA GLY A 38 -5.32 -13.98 -13.90
C GLY A 38 -5.04 -13.72 -12.42
N ARG A 39 -4.05 -12.89 -12.12
CA ARG A 39 -3.67 -12.57 -10.73
C ARG A 39 -4.30 -11.25 -10.30
N THR A 40 -4.76 -11.19 -9.06
CA THR A 40 -5.31 -9.97 -8.47
C THR A 40 -4.64 -9.67 -7.13
N LEU A 41 -4.70 -8.41 -6.74
CA LEU A 41 -4.22 -7.96 -5.44
C LEU A 41 -5.34 -7.23 -4.71
N HIS A 42 -5.66 -7.68 -3.51
CA HIS A 42 -6.66 -7.00 -2.69
C HIS A 42 -6.11 -5.69 -2.15
N VAL A 43 -6.85 -4.61 -2.37
CA VAL A 43 -6.53 -3.27 -1.87
C VAL A 43 -7.50 -2.94 -0.75
N PRO A 44 -7.07 -2.99 0.52
CA PRO A 44 -8.01 -2.82 1.65
C PRO A 44 -8.72 -1.47 1.66
N LYS A 45 -8.05 -0.41 1.24
CA LYS A 45 -8.63 0.93 1.14
C LYS A 45 -8.18 1.58 -0.15
N SER A 46 -9.12 1.98 -0.98
CA SER A 46 -8.86 2.57 -2.28
C SER A 46 -9.92 3.62 -2.57
N LEU A 47 -9.51 4.86 -2.76
CA LEU A 47 -10.41 5.96 -3.03
C LEU A 47 -9.66 7.09 -3.73
N LYS A 48 -10.23 7.60 -4.83
CA LYS A 48 -9.71 8.78 -5.54
C LYS A 48 -8.21 8.68 -5.90
N GLY A 49 -7.78 7.49 -6.30
CA GLY A 49 -6.38 7.29 -6.70
C GLY A 49 -5.41 7.14 -5.54
N VAL A 50 -5.91 7.00 -4.32
CA VAL A 50 -5.10 6.76 -3.11
C VAL A 50 -5.39 5.35 -2.61
N ALA A 51 -4.34 4.58 -2.35
CA ALA A 51 -4.46 3.22 -1.83
C ALA A 51 -3.66 3.05 -0.55
N VAL A 52 -4.17 2.20 0.34
CA VAL A 52 -3.47 1.83 1.58
C VAL A 52 -3.19 0.33 1.53
N PHE A 53 -1.93 -0.03 1.74
CA PHE A 53 -1.49 -1.43 1.78
C PHE A 53 -0.70 -1.70 3.05
N SER A 54 -0.70 -2.94 3.51
CA SER A 54 0.25 -3.37 4.53
C SER A 54 1.57 -3.76 3.86
N PHE A 55 2.68 -3.50 4.55
CA PHE A 55 4.00 -3.93 4.08
C PHE A 55 4.03 -5.45 3.88
N LYS A 56 3.41 -6.20 4.78
CA LYS A 56 3.38 -7.65 4.70
C LYS A 56 2.72 -8.12 3.40
N ARG A 57 1.64 -7.48 2.99
CA ARG A 57 0.94 -7.85 1.75
C ARG A 57 1.76 -7.50 0.51
N LEU A 58 2.43 -6.34 0.53
CA LEU A 58 3.21 -5.89 -0.62
C LEU A 58 4.57 -6.56 -0.72
N CYS A 59 5.26 -6.74 0.39
CA CYS A 59 6.66 -7.12 0.37
C CYS A 59 6.93 -8.44 1.09
N GLY A 60 6.00 -8.91 1.92
CA GLY A 60 6.12 -10.18 2.62
C GLY A 60 5.73 -11.39 1.79
N GLU A 61 5.08 -11.17 0.66
CA GLU A 61 4.67 -12.22 -0.25
C GLU A 61 5.52 -12.17 -1.52
N ASN A 62 5.48 -13.24 -2.31
CA ASN A 62 6.27 -13.34 -3.54
C ASN A 62 5.68 -12.45 -4.64
N ARG A 63 6.18 -11.22 -4.73
CA ARG A 63 5.78 -10.26 -5.75
C ARG A 63 7.01 -9.76 -6.50
N GLY A 64 6.80 -9.29 -7.70
CA GLY A 64 7.88 -8.80 -8.55
C GLY A 64 7.65 -7.40 -9.07
N ALA A 65 8.59 -6.94 -9.90
CA ALA A 65 8.57 -5.58 -10.45
C ALA A 65 7.29 -5.29 -11.25
N ALA A 66 6.76 -6.27 -11.97
CA ALA A 66 5.52 -6.09 -12.75
C ALA A 66 4.33 -5.79 -11.85
N ASP A 67 4.28 -6.41 -10.67
CA ASP A 67 3.20 -6.18 -9.70
C ASP A 67 3.27 -4.75 -9.16
N TYR A 68 4.47 -4.29 -8.83
CA TYR A 68 4.67 -2.93 -8.32
C TYR A 68 4.41 -1.87 -9.39
N LEU A 69 4.73 -2.17 -10.63
CA LEU A 69 4.41 -1.29 -11.74
C LEU A 69 2.90 -1.13 -11.90
N ALA A 70 2.14 -2.21 -11.79
CA ALA A 70 0.69 -2.16 -11.86
C ALA A 70 0.11 -1.26 -10.76
N ILE A 71 0.65 -1.35 -9.55
CA ILE A 71 0.24 -0.48 -8.45
C ILE A 71 0.55 0.98 -8.77
N ALA A 72 1.75 1.26 -9.24
CA ALA A 72 2.18 2.63 -9.55
C ALA A 72 1.35 3.25 -10.67
N GLN A 73 0.90 2.44 -11.62
CA GLN A 73 0.05 2.92 -12.71
C GLN A 73 -1.39 3.13 -12.28
N ALA A 74 -1.87 2.37 -11.30
CA ALA A 74 -3.26 2.45 -10.85
C ALA A 74 -3.51 3.58 -9.85
N TYR A 75 -2.50 3.96 -9.07
CA TYR A 75 -2.66 4.91 -7.98
C TYR A 75 -1.60 6.01 -8.06
N HIS A 76 -2.03 7.26 -7.82
CA HIS A 76 -1.07 8.38 -7.74
C HIS A 76 -0.43 8.50 -6.37
N THR A 77 -1.03 7.88 -5.35
CA THR A 77 -0.52 7.92 -3.97
C THR A 77 -0.72 6.56 -3.32
N VAL A 78 0.34 6.04 -2.73
CA VAL A 78 0.31 4.74 -2.04
C VAL A 78 0.81 4.94 -0.61
N ILE A 79 -0.02 4.52 0.35
CA ILE A 79 0.31 4.55 1.77
C ILE A 79 0.64 3.11 2.19
N VAL A 80 1.81 2.90 2.73
CA VAL A 80 2.25 1.58 3.20
C VAL A 80 2.34 1.62 4.72
N VAL A 81 1.66 0.70 5.37
CA VAL A 81 1.62 0.61 6.84
C VAL A 81 2.34 -0.63 7.32
N GLY A 82 2.83 -0.58 8.56
CA GLY A 82 3.44 -1.74 9.20
C GLY A 82 4.82 -2.10 8.67
N ILE A 83 5.60 -1.11 8.21
CA ILE A 83 6.97 -1.35 7.76
C ILE A 83 7.81 -1.73 8.99
N PRO A 84 8.42 -2.94 9.01
CA PRO A 84 9.25 -3.34 10.14
C PRO A 84 10.65 -2.74 10.06
N LEU A 85 11.45 -2.97 11.10
CA LEU A 85 12.88 -2.72 10.99
C LEU A 85 13.46 -3.75 10.02
N LEU A 86 14.08 -3.26 8.95
CA LEU A 86 14.61 -4.13 7.90
C LEU A 86 16.04 -4.54 8.24
N GLY A 87 16.17 -5.69 8.87
CA GLY A 87 17.45 -6.28 9.22
C GLY A 87 17.86 -7.39 8.25
N PRO A 88 18.99 -8.07 8.52
CA PRO A 88 19.49 -9.14 7.64
C PRO A 88 18.49 -10.28 7.42
N GLU A 89 17.63 -10.55 8.39
CA GLU A 89 16.60 -11.59 8.30
C GLU A 89 15.46 -11.23 7.35
N CYS A 90 15.35 -9.95 6.98
CA CYS A 90 14.31 -9.44 6.08
C CYS A 90 14.85 -9.10 4.70
N ARG A 91 15.88 -9.79 4.25
CA ARG A 91 16.56 -9.46 3.00
C ARG A 91 15.64 -9.48 1.79
N ASN A 92 14.81 -10.51 1.66
CA ASN A 92 13.89 -10.61 0.52
C ASN A 92 12.84 -9.51 0.55
N GLU A 93 12.30 -9.22 1.72
CA GLU A 93 11.32 -8.16 1.91
C GLU A 93 11.93 -6.79 1.61
N ALA A 94 13.18 -6.57 2.00
CA ALA A 94 13.88 -5.32 1.72
C ALA A 94 14.12 -5.12 0.22
N ILE A 95 14.47 -6.19 -0.50
CA ILE A 95 14.65 -6.15 -1.95
C ILE A 95 13.32 -5.80 -2.62
N ARG A 96 12.23 -6.44 -2.19
CA ARG A 96 10.90 -6.16 -2.74
C ARG A 96 10.47 -4.72 -2.47
N PHE A 97 10.73 -4.23 -1.27
CA PHE A 97 10.43 -2.85 -0.91
C PHE A 97 11.17 -1.86 -1.80
N THR A 98 12.45 -2.11 -2.07
CA THR A 98 13.24 -1.29 -2.98
C THR A 98 12.62 -1.27 -4.37
N LYS A 99 12.18 -2.41 -4.88
CA LYS A 99 11.51 -2.49 -6.18
C LYS A 99 10.21 -1.71 -6.20
N LEU A 100 9.44 -1.75 -5.11
CA LEU A 100 8.22 -0.96 -4.99
C LEU A 100 8.53 0.54 -5.04
N ILE A 101 9.51 0.99 -4.28
CA ILE A 101 9.89 2.41 -4.23
C ILE A 101 10.37 2.86 -5.63
N ASP A 102 11.16 2.04 -6.30
CA ASP A 102 11.63 2.37 -7.66
C ASP A 102 10.45 2.53 -8.62
N ALA A 103 9.48 1.64 -8.56
CA ALA A 103 8.29 1.72 -9.42
C ALA A 103 7.47 2.97 -9.14
N LEU A 104 7.27 3.32 -7.87
CA LEU A 104 6.53 4.52 -7.50
C LEU A 104 7.27 5.80 -7.90
N TYR A 105 8.59 5.80 -7.79
CA TYR A 105 9.41 6.96 -8.14
C TYR A 105 9.35 7.26 -9.65
N GLU A 106 9.32 6.21 -10.47
CA GLU A 106 9.33 6.38 -11.93
C GLU A 106 7.94 6.63 -12.53
N HIS A 107 6.92 6.40 -11.78
CA HIS A 107 5.53 6.51 -12.24
C HIS A 107 4.66 7.29 -11.27
#